data_f726e95210b3ed43786ddc924a364b37
#
_entry.id   f726e95210b3ed43786ddc924a364b37
#
_cell.length_a   1.000
_cell.length_b   1.000
_cell.length_c   1.000
_cell.angle_alpha   90.00
_cell.angle_beta   90.00
_cell.angle_gamma   90.00
#
_symmetry.space_group_name_H-M   'P 1'
#
loop_
_entity.id
_entity.type
_entity.pdbx_description
1 polymer ?
#
loop_
_entity_poly.entity_id
_entity_poly.type
_entity_poly.pdbx_seq_one_letter_code
_entity_poly.pdbx_strand_id
1 'polypeptide(L)'
;MATAQWDGLQAVFEDLGGYGALARQAAQGEGPLVGHLQRTNIQLAAIPVFTRKGVAETTVNDLLEAARVSRRTFYKYFAGKLEVLESIYHSAVQLLLARFGGLRSEAGSDEDWLRAMVSLFFDYHLAVGPIIRMMQEGALHAGSPLAAHRQRAHLKIIELWAERLGAQGAAHDALTYRVLIWAMEAASLELLNASDPLELPRVKRVLGDLLVGTLCPSTQAPTRLQG
;
A
#
# COMPACT_ATOMS: atom_id res chain seq x y z
N MET A 1 -8.33 -10.63 19.59
CA MET A 1 -8.29 -9.49 18.66
C MET A 1 -7.25 -9.64 17.52
N ALA A 2 -6.27 -10.53 17.60
CA ALA A 2 -5.27 -10.74 16.54
C ALA A 2 -5.77 -11.50 15.29
N THR A 3 -6.77 -12.34 15.39
CA THR A 3 -7.28 -13.17 14.28
C THR A 3 -7.99 -12.36 13.19
N ALA A 4 -8.82 -11.40 13.53
CA ALA A 4 -9.57 -10.60 12.57
C ALA A 4 -8.67 -9.70 11.66
N GLN A 5 -7.48 -9.35 12.15
CA GLN A 5 -6.51 -8.51 11.42
C GLN A 5 -5.74 -9.31 10.35
N TRP A 6 -5.62 -10.63 10.56
CA TRP A 6 -4.97 -11.55 9.61
C TRP A 6 -5.89 -11.95 8.46
N ASP A 7 -7.19 -12.03 8.74
CA ASP A 7 -8.21 -12.31 7.71
C ASP A 7 -8.24 -11.20 6.64
N GLY A 8 -8.00 -9.95 7.03
CA GLY A 8 -7.90 -8.81 6.11
C GLY A 8 -6.69 -8.88 5.17
N LEU A 9 -5.51 -9.26 5.70
CA LEU A 9 -4.29 -9.42 4.89
C LEU A 9 -4.40 -10.60 3.94
N GLN A 10 -4.91 -11.72 4.42
CA GLN A 10 -5.10 -12.91 3.61
C GLN A 10 -6.12 -12.63 2.50
N ALA A 11 -7.24 -11.96 2.80
CA ALA A 11 -8.22 -11.52 1.80
C ALA A 11 -7.60 -10.56 0.77
N VAL A 12 -6.76 -9.62 1.21
CA VAL A 12 -6.04 -8.69 0.33
C VAL A 12 -5.09 -9.42 -0.62
N PHE A 13 -4.36 -10.43 -0.14
CA PHE A 13 -3.46 -11.22 -0.97
C PHE A 13 -4.17 -12.31 -1.79
N GLU A 14 -5.29 -12.84 -1.32
CA GLU A 14 -6.16 -13.75 -2.08
C GLU A 14 -6.83 -13.03 -3.26
N ASP A 15 -7.21 -11.77 -3.08
CA ASP A 15 -7.77 -10.90 -4.12
C ASP A 15 -6.71 -10.51 -5.18
N LEU A 16 -5.44 -10.36 -4.76
CA LEU A 16 -4.30 -10.02 -5.64
C LEU A 16 -4.00 -11.02 -6.74
N GLY A 17 -4.29 -12.30 -6.55
CA GLY A 17 -3.80 -13.32 -7.45
C GLY A 17 -4.81 -14.36 -7.90
N GLY A 18 -6.07 -14.22 -7.53
CA GLY A 18 -6.95 -15.39 -7.69
C GLY A 18 -6.33 -16.62 -7.00
N TYR A 19 -5.70 -16.39 -5.81
CA TYR A 19 -4.83 -17.36 -5.13
C TYR A 19 -5.53 -18.70 -4.96
N GLY A 20 -6.82 -18.69 -4.64
CA GLY A 20 -7.60 -19.92 -4.52
C GLY A 20 -7.79 -20.66 -5.86
N ALA A 21 -7.85 -19.96 -6.99
CA ALA A 21 -7.94 -20.57 -8.32
C ALA A 21 -6.56 -21.09 -8.78
N LEU A 22 -5.51 -20.28 -8.55
CA LEU A 22 -4.12 -20.63 -8.87
C LEU A 22 -3.60 -21.78 -8.00
N ALA A 23 -3.94 -21.82 -6.71
CA ALA A 23 -3.57 -22.93 -5.82
C ALA A 23 -4.21 -24.26 -6.24
N ARG A 24 -5.47 -24.24 -6.69
CA ARG A 24 -6.13 -25.42 -7.24
C ARG A 24 -5.50 -25.91 -8.54
N GLN A 25 -5.06 -24.99 -9.40
CA GLN A 25 -4.42 -25.30 -10.69
C GLN A 25 -2.98 -25.80 -10.52
N ALA A 26 -2.24 -25.29 -9.52
CA ALA A 26 -0.87 -25.71 -9.23
C ALA A 26 -0.78 -27.08 -8.54
N ALA A 27 -1.83 -27.53 -7.87
CA ALA A 27 -1.88 -28.88 -7.32
C ALA A 27 -1.87 -29.97 -8.41
N GLN A 28 -1.94 -29.59 -9.69
CA GLN A 28 -2.04 -30.48 -10.83
C GLN A 28 -0.81 -30.52 -11.73
N GLY A 29 0.28 -29.77 -11.46
CA GLY A 29 1.44 -29.81 -12.34
C GLY A 29 2.67 -29.04 -11.89
N GLU A 30 3.83 -29.43 -12.42
CA GLU A 30 5.10 -28.72 -12.30
C GLU A 30 5.18 -27.60 -13.36
N GLY A 31 5.51 -26.36 -12.96
CA GLY A 31 5.65 -25.26 -13.92
C GLY A 31 5.90 -23.89 -13.26
N PRO A 32 5.96 -22.82 -14.06
CA PRO A 32 6.15 -21.44 -13.59
C PRO A 32 5.14 -21.05 -12.50
N LEU A 33 3.94 -21.62 -12.55
CA LEU A 33 2.86 -21.40 -11.59
C LEU A 33 3.22 -21.88 -10.18
N VAL A 34 3.83 -23.07 -10.06
CA VAL A 34 4.28 -23.64 -8.77
C VAL A 34 5.36 -22.74 -8.14
N GLY A 35 6.25 -22.19 -8.98
CA GLY A 35 7.27 -21.24 -8.52
C GLY A 35 6.66 -19.97 -7.95
N HIS A 36 5.65 -19.40 -8.61
CA HIS A 36 4.95 -18.23 -8.14
C HIS A 36 4.22 -18.48 -6.81
N LEU A 37 3.55 -19.60 -6.68
CA LEU A 37 2.87 -20.00 -5.45
C LEU A 37 3.84 -20.21 -4.28
N GLN A 38 4.99 -20.84 -4.51
CA GLN A 38 5.99 -21.02 -3.46
C GLN A 38 6.57 -19.67 -3.00
N ARG A 39 6.84 -18.75 -3.94
CA ARG A 39 7.31 -17.42 -3.63
C ARG A 39 6.28 -16.67 -2.76
N THR A 40 5.02 -16.68 -3.16
CA THR A 40 3.93 -16.04 -2.43
C THR A 40 3.70 -16.69 -1.07
N ASN A 41 3.78 -18.02 -0.95
CA ASN A 41 3.71 -18.71 0.32
C ASN A 41 4.78 -18.23 1.31
N ILE A 42 6.03 -18.05 0.85
CA ILE A 42 7.11 -17.51 1.68
C ILE A 42 6.79 -16.07 2.13
N GLN A 43 6.29 -15.22 1.22
CA GLN A 43 5.90 -13.85 1.55
C GLN A 43 4.80 -13.81 2.63
N LEU A 44 3.72 -14.56 2.44
CA LEU A 44 2.60 -14.62 3.38
C LEU A 44 3.02 -15.15 4.75
N ALA A 45 3.81 -16.22 4.78
CA ALA A 45 4.33 -16.80 6.02
C ALA A 45 5.30 -15.87 6.75
N ALA A 46 6.02 -15.01 6.01
CA ALA A 46 6.98 -14.07 6.59
C ALA A 46 6.31 -12.88 7.30
N ILE A 47 5.12 -12.45 6.86
CA ILE A 47 4.41 -11.30 7.42
C ILE A 47 4.22 -11.43 8.95
N PRO A 48 3.61 -12.51 9.49
CA PRO A 48 3.45 -12.65 10.94
C PRO A 48 4.78 -12.76 11.69
N VAL A 49 5.83 -13.29 11.06
CA VAL A 49 7.15 -13.38 11.67
C VAL A 49 7.75 -11.98 11.82
N PHE A 50 7.77 -11.19 10.76
CA PHE A 50 8.27 -9.82 10.79
C PHE A 50 7.48 -8.93 11.74
N THR A 51 6.16 -9.05 11.75
CA THR A 51 5.29 -8.25 12.62
C THR A 51 5.54 -8.55 14.11
N ARG A 52 5.78 -9.81 14.46
CA ARG A 52 5.99 -10.23 15.85
C ARG A 52 7.39 -9.97 16.36
N LYS A 53 8.42 -10.28 15.56
CA LYS A 53 9.84 -10.20 15.94
C LYS A 53 10.52 -8.89 15.52
N GLY A 54 9.96 -8.17 14.56
CA GLY A 54 10.67 -7.12 13.85
C GLY A 54 11.66 -7.66 12.82
N VAL A 55 12.10 -6.80 11.89
CA VAL A 55 13.01 -7.20 10.80
C VAL A 55 14.40 -7.56 11.32
N ALA A 56 14.91 -6.82 12.32
CA ALA A 56 16.24 -7.03 12.87
C ALA A 56 16.38 -8.45 13.46
N GLU A 57 15.46 -8.84 14.33
CA GLU A 57 15.48 -10.09 15.08
C GLU A 57 15.00 -11.31 14.27
N THR A 58 14.38 -11.10 13.12
CA THR A 58 13.96 -12.20 12.23
C THR A 58 15.16 -12.83 11.55
N THR A 59 15.24 -14.15 11.59
CA THR A 59 16.26 -14.94 10.89
C THR A 59 15.65 -15.64 9.66
N VAL A 60 16.50 -16.08 8.73
CA VAL A 60 16.05 -16.93 7.61
C VAL A 60 15.44 -18.23 8.13
N ASN A 61 15.96 -18.82 9.21
CA ASN A 61 15.40 -20.04 9.78
C ASN A 61 13.96 -19.85 10.26
N ASP A 62 13.64 -18.72 10.88
CA ASP A 62 12.26 -18.40 11.24
C ASP A 62 11.32 -18.39 10.03
N LEU A 63 11.80 -17.87 8.90
CA LEU A 63 11.02 -17.83 7.64
C LEU A 63 10.86 -19.22 7.02
N LEU A 64 11.91 -20.06 7.07
CA LEU A 64 11.85 -21.45 6.60
C LEU A 64 10.82 -22.26 7.38
N GLU A 65 10.82 -22.12 8.71
CA GLU A 65 9.89 -22.81 9.61
C GLU A 65 8.45 -22.34 9.36
N ALA A 66 8.23 -21.02 9.31
CA ALA A 66 6.91 -20.45 9.09
C ALA A 66 6.33 -20.85 7.71
N ALA A 67 7.13 -20.79 6.65
CA ALA A 67 6.70 -21.15 5.30
C ALA A 67 6.69 -22.67 5.03
N ARG A 68 7.24 -23.47 5.94
CA ARG A 68 7.42 -24.93 5.79
C ARG A 68 8.15 -25.30 4.50
N VAL A 69 9.20 -24.56 4.17
CA VAL A 69 10.03 -24.83 2.99
C VAL A 69 11.46 -25.19 3.36
N SER A 70 12.12 -25.95 2.48
CA SER A 70 13.54 -26.27 2.65
C SER A 70 14.41 -25.01 2.41
N ARG A 71 15.63 -25.00 2.99
CA ARG A 71 16.63 -23.96 2.73
C ARG A 71 16.91 -23.81 1.23
N ARG A 72 17.02 -24.92 0.51
CA ARG A 72 17.20 -24.92 -0.95
C ARG A 72 16.02 -24.22 -1.68
N THR A 73 14.79 -24.54 -1.26
CA THR A 73 13.59 -23.91 -1.83
C THR A 73 13.57 -22.42 -1.58
N PHE A 74 13.89 -21.99 -0.36
CA PHE A 74 13.94 -20.57 0.00
C PHE A 74 14.94 -19.80 -0.87
N TYR A 75 16.19 -20.27 -0.93
CA TYR A 75 17.26 -19.61 -1.69
C TYR A 75 17.08 -19.68 -3.21
N LYS A 76 16.15 -20.48 -3.71
CA LYS A 76 15.72 -20.44 -5.12
C LYS A 76 14.94 -19.14 -5.42
N TYR A 77 14.24 -18.56 -4.43
CA TYR A 77 13.34 -17.42 -4.62
C TYR A 77 13.81 -16.13 -3.97
N PHE A 78 14.61 -16.21 -2.92
CA PHE A 78 15.06 -15.06 -2.13
C PHE A 78 16.49 -15.24 -1.66
N ALA A 79 17.33 -14.22 -1.84
CA ALA A 79 18.70 -14.24 -1.34
C ALA A 79 18.77 -14.08 0.20
N GLY A 80 17.73 -13.56 0.82
CA GLY A 80 17.66 -13.39 2.27
C GLY A 80 16.37 -12.73 2.75
N LYS A 81 16.29 -12.48 4.05
CA LYS A 81 15.08 -11.93 4.70
C LYS A 81 14.71 -10.53 4.17
N LEU A 82 15.69 -9.72 3.81
CA LEU A 82 15.44 -8.36 3.29
C LEU A 82 14.76 -8.42 1.92
N GLU A 83 15.18 -9.32 1.04
CA GLU A 83 14.52 -9.48 -0.26
C GLU A 83 13.08 -9.98 -0.11
N VAL A 84 12.79 -10.83 0.89
CA VAL A 84 11.40 -11.19 1.23
C VAL A 84 10.60 -9.95 1.62
N LEU A 85 11.15 -9.10 2.50
CA LEU A 85 10.50 -7.87 2.94
C LEU A 85 10.26 -6.90 1.78
N GLU A 86 11.27 -6.66 0.94
CA GLU A 86 11.13 -5.82 -0.26
C GLU A 86 10.05 -6.34 -1.20
N SER A 87 10.00 -7.66 -1.39
CA SER A 87 9.01 -8.32 -2.22
C SER A 87 7.59 -8.15 -1.67
N ILE A 88 7.40 -8.24 -0.34
CA ILE A 88 6.13 -7.98 0.33
C ILE A 88 5.73 -6.51 0.12
N TYR A 89 6.66 -5.57 0.34
CA TYR A 89 6.41 -4.14 0.13
C TYR A 89 5.98 -3.86 -1.31
N HIS A 90 6.71 -4.41 -2.27
CA HIS A 90 6.39 -4.26 -3.69
C HIS A 90 4.98 -4.75 -4.00
N SER A 91 4.62 -5.95 -3.55
CA SER A 91 3.28 -6.52 -3.75
C SER A 91 2.18 -5.66 -3.13
N ALA A 92 2.40 -5.17 -1.90
CA ALA A 92 1.45 -4.30 -1.21
C ALA A 92 1.22 -2.98 -1.98
N VAL A 93 2.30 -2.35 -2.46
CA VAL A 93 2.21 -1.11 -3.25
C VAL A 93 1.50 -1.36 -4.59
N GLN A 94 1.82 -2.44 -5.29
CA GLN A 94 1.17 -2.76 -6.58
C GLN A 94 -0.34 -2.96 -6.40
N LEU A 95 -0.76 -3.59 -5.30
CA LEU A 95 -2.18 -3.75 -5.00
C LEU A 95 -2.88 -2.41 -4.78
N LEU A 96 -2.28 -1.54 -3.94
CA LEU A 96 -2.84 -0.21 -3.70
C LEU A 96 -3.00 0.58 -5.00
N LEU A 97 -1.96 0.57 -5.85
CA LEU A 97 -1.99 1.26 -7.16
C LEU A 97 -3.03 0.67 -8.11
N ALA A 98 -3.19 -0.66 -8.15
CA ALA A 98 -4.21 -1.31 -8.95
C ALA A 98 -5.62 -0.91 -8.52
N ARG A 99 -5.86 -0.83 -7.21
CA ARG A 99 -7.15 -0.36 -6.66
C ARG A 99 -7.40 1.12 -6.97
N PHE A 100 -6.38 1.97 -6.90
CA PHE A 100 -6.49 3.37 -7.35
C PHE A 100 -6.84 3.47 -8.84
N GLY A 101 -6.24 2.62 -9.67
CA GLY A 101 -6.57 2.53 -11.10
C GLY A 101 -8.04 2.17 -11.34
N GLY A 102 -8.61 1.27 -10.53
CA GLY A 102 -10.02 0.88 -10.60
C GLY A 102 -10.99 2.03 -10.33
N LEU A 103 -10.63 2.95 -9.41
CA LEU A 103 -11.47 4.12 -9.10
C LEU A 103 -11.66 5.09 -10.28
N ARG A 104 -10.78 5.03 -11.30
CA ARG A 104 -10.86 5.95 -12.47
C ARG A 104 -12.16 5.81 -13.27
N SER A 105 -12.73 4.62 -13.31
CA SER A 105 -13.95 4.32 -14.07
C SER A 105 -15.24 4.51 -13.26
N GLU A 106 -15.18 4.57 -11.95
CA GLU A 106 -16.34 4.60 -11.07
C GLU A 106 -16.72 6.00 -10.58
N ALA A 107 -15.73 6.90 -10.45
CA ALA A 107 -15.96 8.23 -9.91
C ALA A 107 -16.43 9.22 -10.98
N GLY A 108 -17.53 9.93 -10.70
CA GLY A 108 -18.12 10.92 -11.61
C GLY A 108 -17.29 12.20 -11.74
N SER A 109 -16.93 12.83 -10.61
CA SER A 109 -16.12 14.06 -10.54
C SER A 109 -14.71 13.79 -10.03
N ASP A 110 -13.80 14.75 -10.27
CA ASP A 110 -12.45 14.67 -9.70
C ASP A 110 -12.45 14.81 -8.18
N GLU A 111 -13.40 15.59 -7.63
CA GLU A 111 -13.60 15.70 -6.18
C GLU A 111 -14.02 14.37 -5.56
N ASP A 112 -15.01 13.68 -6.17
CA ASP A 112 -15.47 12.37 -5.71
C ASP A 112 -14.35 11.33 -5.80
N TRP A 113 -13.59 11.39 -6.89
CA TRP A 113 -12.44 10.51 -7.10
C TRP A 113 -11.35 10.70 -6.04
N LEU A 114 -10.98 11.95 -5.72
CA LEU A 114 -10.00 12.25 -4.68
C LEU A 114 -10.47 11.77 -3.31
N ARG A 115 -11.74 11.99 -2.96
CA ARG A 115 -12.33 11.50 -1.69
C ARG A 115 -12.35 9.98 -1.62
N ALA A 116 -12.72 9.32 -2.70
CA ALA A 116 -12.71 7.86 -2.80
C ALA A 116 -11.28 7.31 -2.66
N MET A 117 -10.29 7.98 -3.26
CA MET A 117 -8.88 7.59 -3.16
C MET A 117 -8.35 7.73 -1.73
N VAL A 118 -8.66 8.83 -1.03
CA VAL A 118 -8.33 9.02 0.38
C VAL A 118 -8.98 7.90 1.22
N SER A 119 -10.26 7.62 1.00
CA SER A 119 -10.94 6.55 1.74
C SER A 119 -10.27 5.21 1.51
N LEU A 120 -10.03 4.84 0.26
CA LEU A 120 -9.37 3.59 -0.10
C LEU A 120 -7.96 3.48 0.49
N PHE A 121 -7.19 4.57 0.48
CA PHE A 121 -5.84 4.60 1.06
C PHE A 121 -5.88 4.22 2.54
N PHE A 122 -6.74 4.86 3.33
CA PHE A 122 -6.83 4.58 4.76
C PHE A 122 -7.42 3.20 5.06
N ASP A 123 -8.46 2.77 4.34
CA ASP A 123 -9.04 1.44 4.51
C ASP A 123 -8.02 0.35 4.23
N TYR A 124 -7.21 0.54 3.18
CA TYR A 124 -6.13 -0.37 2.84
C TYR A 124 -5.04 -0.41 3.92
N HIS A 125 -4.57 0.76 4.38
CA HIS A 125 -3.52 0.84 5.40
C HIS A 125 -3.95 0.22 6.72
N LEU A 126 -5.19 0.42 7.12
CA LEU A 126 -5.72 -0.20 8.34
C LEU A 126 -5.95 -1.70 8.19
N ALA A 127 -6.41 -2.16 7.01
CA ALA A 127 -6.58 -3.59 6.74
C ALA A 127 -5.24 -4.35 6.74
N VAL A 128 -4.19 -3.73 6.16
CA VAL A 128 -2.83 -4.31 6.14
C VAL A 128 -2.07 -4.06 7.44
N GLY A 129 -2.47 -3.05 8.21
CA GLY A 129 -2.12 -2.79 9.62
C GLY A 129 -0.62 -2.84 9.96
N PRO A 130 -0.22 -3.74 10.88
CA PRO A 130 1.13 -3.75 11.44
C PRO A 130 2.26 -3.88 10.43
N ILE A 131 2.04 -4.57 9.29
CA ILE A 131 3.07 -4.70 8.27
C ILE A 131 3.32 -3.37 7.56
N ILE A 132 2.25 -2.59 7.28
CA ILE A 132 2.39 -1.26 6.68
C ILE A 132 3.17 -0.33 7.61
N ARG A 133 2.85 -0.32 8.91
CA ARG A 133 3.59 0.47 9.90
C ARG A 133 5.08 0.14 9.86
N MET A 134 5.42 -1.12 9.98
CA MET A 134 6.82 -1.58 9.95
C MET A 134 7.53 -1.19 8.64
N MET A 135 6.83 -1.31 7.51
CA MET A 135 7.40 -0.96 6.20
C MET A 135 7.57 0.55 6.03
N GLN A 136 6.63 1.37 6.49
CA GLN A 136 6.73 2.83 6.44
C GLN A 136 7.87 3.33 7.34
N GLU A 137 7.94 2.85 8.59
CA GLU A 137 9.03 3.18 9.51
C GLU A 137 10.39 2.77 8.92
N GLY A 138 10.49 1.56 8.38
CA GLY A 138 11.70 1.08 7.71
C GLY A 138 12.10 1.93 6.50
N ALA A 139 11.14 2.41 5.72
CA ALA A 139 11.39 3.23 4.53
C ALA A 139 11.83 4.67 4.84
N LEU A 140 11.66 5.15 6.07
CA LEU A 140 12.13 6.47 6.51
C LEU A 140 13.62 6.46 6.89
N HIS A 141 14.22 5.30 7.13
CA HIS A 141 15.62 5.20 7.47
C HIS A 141 16.51 5.42 6.24
N ALA A 142 17.51 6.29 6.37
CA ALA A 142 18.50 6.53 5.32
C ALA A 142 19.25 5.22 5.00
N GLY A 143 19.35 4.89 3.70
CA GLY A 143 20.01 3.66 3.24
C GLY A 143 19.12 2.39 3.31
N SER A 144 17.88 2.50 3.75
CA SER A 144 16.95 1.37 3.67
C SER A 144 16.61 1.03 2.22
N PRO A 145 16.63 -0.26 1.83
CA PRO A 145 16.15 -0.68 0.52
C PRO A 145 14.68 -0.32 0.28
N LEU A 146 13.88 -0.22 1.35
CA LEU A 146 12.48 0.18 1.28
C LEU A 146 12.29 1.66 0.88
N ALA A 147 13.27 2.53 1.16
CA ALA A 147 13.19 3.94 0.78
C ALA A 147 13.05 4.14 -0.74
N ALA A 148 13.79 3.36 -1.54
CA ALA A 148 13.68 3.39 -2.99
C ALA A 148 12.32 2.87 -3.49
N HIS A 149 11.75 1.87 -2.84
CA HIS A 149 10.41 1.37 -3.16
C HIS A 149 9.33 2.42 -2.83
N ARG A 150 9.43 3.09 -1.67
CA ARG A 150 8.54 4.17 -1.28
C ARG A 150 8.58 5.33 -2.28
N GLN A 151 9.79 5.74 -2.69
CA GLN A 151 9.94 6.82 -3.68
C GLN A 151 9.29 6.45 -5.01
N ARG A 152 9.47 5.23 -5.51
CA ARG A 152 8.80 4.76 -6.73
C ARG A 152 7.29 4.73 -6.59
N ALA A 153 6.76 4.32 -5.42
CA ALA A 153 5.32 4.36 -5.15
C ALA A 153 4.77 5.79 -5.22
N HIS A 154 5.47 6.76 -4.61
CA HIS A 154 5.08 8.17 -4.68
C HIS A 154 5.05 8.68 -6.12
N LEU A 155 6.07 8.36 -6.93
CA LEU A 155 6.10 8.76 -8.34
C LEU A 155 4.90 8.20 -9.11
N LYS A 156 4.53 6.94 -8.88
CA LYS A 156 3.36 6.32 -9.52
C LYS A 156 2.04 6.96 -9.09
N ILE A 157 1.90 7.33 -7.82
CA ILE A 157 0.71 8.04 -7.33
C ILE A 157 0.65 9.44 -7.97
N ILE A 158 1.79 10.14 -8.04
CA ILE A 158 1.88 11.47 -8.68
C ILE A 158 1.51 11.38 -10.17
N GLU A 159 2.03 10.40 -10.89
CA GLU A 159 1.67 10.14 -12.30
C GLU A 159 0.15 9.94 -12.44
N LEU A 160 -0.45 9.11 -11.59
CA LEU A 160 -1.90 8.83 -11.59
C LEU A 160 -2.73 10.11 -11.35
N TRP A 161 -2.31 10.95 -10.40
CA TRP A 161 -2.99 12.20 -10.08
C TRP A 161 -2.82 13.22 -11.22
N ALA A 162 -1.60 13.37 -11.74
CA ALA A 162 -1.30 14.30 -12.83
C ALA A 162 -2.04 13.93 -14.13
N GLU A 163 -2.14 12.65 -14.45
CA GLU A 163 -2.92 12.18 -15.61
C GLU A 163 -4.41 12.50 -15.47
N ARG A 164 -4.99 12.30 -14.30
CA ARG A 164 -6.42 12.53 -14.06
C ARG A 164 -6.75 14.03 -14.04
N LEU A 165 -6.00 14.79 -13.24
CA LEU A 165 -6.28 16.21 -12.98
C LEU A 165 -5.72 17.12 -14.07
N GLY A 166 -4.61 16.73 -14.70
CA GLY A 166 -3.98 17.48 -15.79
C GLY A 166 -4.82 17.54 -17.08
N ALA A 167 -5.71 16.57 -17.28
CA ALA A 167 -6.66 16.57 -18.39
C ALA A 167 -7.62 17.77 -18.34
N GLN A 168 -7.79 18.42 -17.21
CA GLN A 168 -8.63 19.62 -17.01
C GLN A 168 -7.83 20.94 -16.92
N GLY A 169 -6.52 20.91 -17.21
CA GLY A 169 -5.68 22.11 -17.29
C GLY A 169 -5.08 22.60 -15.97
N ALA A 170 -5.30 21.89 -14.85
CA ALA A 170 -4.69 22.21 -13.55
C ALA A 170 -3.38 21.43 -13.38
N ALA A 171 -2.28 21.94 -13.95
CA ALA A 171 -0.95 21.39 -13.67
C ALA A 171 -0.49 21.90 -12.29
N HIS A 172 -0.40 21.00 -11.32
CA HIS A 172 0.19 21.29 -10.01
C HIS A 172 1.67 20.94 -10.00
N ASP A 173 2.45 21.65 -9.17
CA ASP A 173 3.85 21.32 -8.93
C ASP A 173 3.96 19.92 -8.29
N ALA A 174 4.98 19.16 -8.70
CA ALA A 174 5.28 17.83 -8.16
C ALA A 174 5.48 17.82 -6.63
N LEU A 175 5.97 18.93 -6.06
CA LEU A 175 6.11 19.08 -4.63
C LEU A 175 4.75 19.13 -3.92
N THR A 176 3.74 19.78 -4.51
CA THR A 176 2.37 19.83 -4.00
C THR A 176 1.81 18.41 -3.82
N TYR A 177 1.89 17.59 -4.87
CA TYR A 177 1.47 16.19 -4.80
C TYR A 177 2.22 15.41 -3.72
N ARG A 178 3.54 15.61 -3.63
CA ARG A 178 4.38 14.92 -2.67
C ARG A 178 4.04 15.28 -1.23
N VAL A 179 3.79 16.56 -0.94
CA VAL A 179 3.37 17.02 0.39
C VAL A 179 2.05 16.40 0.80
N LEU A 180 1.08 16.30 -0.11
CA LEU A 180 -0.21 15.65 0.15
C LEU A 180 -0.05 14.14 0.44
N ILE A 181 0.80 13.44 -0.29
CA ILE A 181 1.12 12.04 -0.02
C ILE A 181 1.77 11.88 1.35
N TRP A 182 2.71 12.73 1.72
CA TRP A 182 3.33 12.71 3.05
C TRP A 182 2.33 12.95 4.17
N ALA A 183 1.37 13.87 3.97
CA ALA A 183 0.30 14.11 4.93
C ALA A 183 -0.58 12.85 5.13
N MET A 184 -0.93 12.15 4.05
CA MET A 184 -1.68 10.90 4.12
C MET A 184 -0.89 9.79 4.84
N GLU A 185 0.40 9.64 4.53
CA GLU A 185 1.26 8.65 5.19
C GLU A 185 1.44 8.95 6.68
N ALA A 186 1.68 10.20 7.06
CA ALA A 186 1.81 10.60 8.44
C ALA A 186 0.53 10.33 9.24
N ALA A 187 -0.64 10.72 8.69
CA ALA A 187 -1.93 10.43 9.31
C ALA A 187 -2.22 8.94 9.41
N SER A 188 -1.77 8.14 8.44
CA SER A 188 -1.89 6.68 8.48
C SER A 188 -1.08 6.08 9.63
N LEU A 189 0.16 6.54 9.84
CA LEU A 189 0.99 6.09 10.97
C LEU A 189 0.35 6.45 12.31
N GLU A 190 -0.18 7.67 12.44
CA GLU A 190 -0.89 8.08 13.66
C GLU A 190 -2.11 7.17 13.93
N LEU A 191 -2.93 6.89 12.93
CA LEU A 191 -4.08 6.00 13.08
C LEU A 191 -3.68 4.57 13.46
N LEU A 192 -2.56 4.06 12.93
CA LEU A 192 -2.05 2.73 13.27
C LEU A 192 -1.46 2.66 14.67
N ASN A 193 -1.05 3.79 15.24
CA ASN A 193 -0.54 3.92 16.61
C ASN A 193 -1.63 4.32 17.62
N ALA A 194 -2.75 4.88 17.17
CA ALA A 194 -3.83 5.35 18.02
C ALA A 194 -4.58 4.21 18.69
N SER A 195 -4.96 4.43 19.94
CA SER A 195 -5.82 3.53 20.71
C SER A 195 -7.32 3.73 20.42
N ASP A 196 -7.69 4.82 19.72
CA ASP A 196 -9.09 5.20 19.46
C ASP A 196 -9.41 5.16 17.95
N PRO A 197 -10.23 4.19 17.49
CA PRO A 197 -10.63 4.08 16.10
C PRO A 197 -11.63 5.15 15.62
N LEU A 198 -12.17 5.97 16.52
CA LEU A 198 -13.20 6.98 16.19
C LEU A 198 -12.69 8.13 15.31
N GLU A 199 -11.38 8.34 15.25
CA GLU A 199 -10.77 9.42 14.47
C GLU A 199 -10.71 9.12 12.95
N LEU A 200 -10.84 7.88 12.50
CA LEU A 200 -10.73 7.53 11.08
C LEU A 200 -11.67 8.31 10.15
N PRO A 201 -12.99 8.43 10.43
CA PRO A 201 -13.89 9.19 9.56
C PRO A 201 -13.52 10.68 9.49
N ARG A 202 -13.01 11.23 10.61
CA ARG A 202 -12.57 12.63 10.69
C ARG A 202 -11.30 12.84 9.85
N VAL A 203 -10.31 11.95 9.96
CA VAL A 203 -9.07 12.00 9.18
C VAL A 203 -9.37 11.90 7.69
N LYS A 204 -10.21 10.95 7.26
CA LYS A 204 -10.63 10.81 5.86
C LYS A 204 -11.28 12.08 5.33
N ARG A 205 -12.18 12.70 6.11
CA ARG A 205 -12.84 13.95 5.72
C ARG A 205 -11.85 15.08 5.59
N VAL A 206 -11.03 15.34 6.63
CA VAL A 206 -10.07 16.45 6.65
C VAL A 206 -9.08 16.34 5.50
N LEU A 207 -8.52 15.16 5.26
CA LEU A 207 -7.58 14.96 4.17
C LEU A 207 -8.26 14.97 2.80
N GLY A 208 -9.50 14.49 2.69
CA GLY A 208 -10.32 14.64 1.49
C GLY A 208 -10.56 16.10 1.15
N ASP A 209 -10.96 16.91 2.14
CA ASP A 209 -11.18 18.36 1.96
C ASP A 209 -9.88 19.09 1.59
N LEU A 210 -8.75 18.72 2.21
CA LEU A 210 -7.43 19.27 1.88
C LEU A 210 -7.01 18.95 0.45
N LEU A 211 -7.15 17.70 0.01
CA LEU A 211 -6.80 17.29 -1.35
C LEU A 211 -7.69 17.99 -2.37
N VAL A 212 -9.01 17.99 -2.16
CA VAL A 212 -9.97 18.65 -3.06
C VAL A 212 -9.71 20.15 -3.12
N GLY A 213 -9.58 20.82 -1.99
CA GLY A 213 -9.32 22.27 -1.95
C GLY A 213 -7.99 22.68 -2.58
N THR A 214 -6.99 21.77 -2.57
CA THR A 214 -5.67 22.02 -3.17
C THR A 214 -5.64 21.69 -4.66
N LEU A 215 -6.20 20.55 -5.04
CA LEU A 215 -6.05 20.00 -6.40
C LEU A 215 -7.21 20.32 -7.33
N CYS A 216 -8.38 20.67 -6.79
CA CYS A 216 -9.57 21.11 -7.54
C CYS A 216 -10.04 22.48 -7.02
N PRO A 217 -9.21 23.53 -7.08
CA PRO A 217 -9.63 24.84 -6.59
C PRO A 217 -10.84 25.29 -7.41
N SER A 218 -11.96 25.56 -6.74
CA SER A 218 -13.15 26.15 -7.37
C SER A 218 -12.73 27.45 -8.04
N THR A 219 -12.95 27.58 -9.34
CA THR A 219 -12.70 28.80 -10.09
C THR A 219 -13.76 29.82 -9.66
N GLN A 220 -13.68 30.34 -8.44
CA GLN A 220 -14.40 31.56 -8.09
C GLN A 220 -13.68 32.71 -8.78
N ALA A 221 -14.30 33.23 -9.81
CA ALA A 221 -13.87 34.47 -10.45
C ALA A 221 -13.70 35.54 -9.34
N PRO A 222 -12.60 36.31 -9.34
CA PRO A 222 -12.42 37.38 -8.38
C PRO A 222 -13.61 38.34 -8.50
N THR A 223 -14.40 38.44 -7.46
CA THR A 223 -15.42 39.47 -7.33
C THR A 223 -14.72 40.81 -7.49
N ARG A 224 -14.86 41.43 -8.68
CA ARG A 224 -14.41 42.79 -8.87
C ARG A 224 -15.15 43.64 -7.83
N LEU A 225 -14.42 44.08 -6.82
CA LEU A 225 -14.83 45.19 -5.99
C LEU A 225 -14.89 46.41 -6.93
N GLN A 226 -16.11 46.72 -7.41
CA GLN A 226 -16.40 48.01 -8.00
C GLN A 226 -16.52 48.94 -6.81
N GLY A 227 -15.49 49.74 -6.58
CA GLY A 227 -15.48 50.93 -5.75
C GLY A 227 -15.55 52.15 -6.64
#